data_455927976884186a3cda06fcd47053ac
#
_entry.id   455927976884186a3cda06fcd47053ac
#
_cell.length_a   1.000
_cell.length_b   1.000
_cell.length_c   1.000
_cell.angle_alpha   90.00
_cell.angle_beta   90.00
_cell.angle_gamma   90.00
#
_symmetry.space_group_name_H-M   'P 1'
#
loop_
_entity.id
_entity.type
_entity.pdbx_description
1 polymer ?
#
loop_
_entity_poly.entity_id
_entity_poly.type
_entity_poly.pdbx_seq_one_letter_code
_entity_poly.pdbx_strand_id
1 'polypeptide(L)'
;MLNSVTAKAVIDHALFLGADFAELFVEHHQTNTVQIASGEVDNVNSGIDFGIGIRLFFGHKVLYGYTNSTDETELKRVTSLLAAKDKREQIASAGSLNLNRYPIQHGCSMPLSKDANLDSKIAFLLKVDQAARAESEYISQFIGSVLQREQQVSIFNSEGLHVDDTRHYIRVAGNTVAQKGNEQSSGMEGPGALAGWEFSEQIDAKELGQTIAQQALVKLGADACPSGEMPVVIGNGFGGVIFHEACGHLLETTSVAKKASVFHDKMGEMIAHTAVNAVDDGTMTNEWGSIHVDDEGLPTQCTQLIKDGKLTSFMVDKMGGMKTGYEPTGSGRRQNYKFAPTSRMRNTFIEEGEHSLDDMLAGIERGVYAKKMGGGSVQPGTGEFNFAVREAYLIENGKITKPLKAATLISTGPKVLKEISMVGKDMALAPGMCGSVSGSVPTTVGQPTLKVDNILVGGGN
;
A
#
# COMPACT_ATOMS: atom_id res chain seq x y z
N MET A 1 -23.70 -10.41 8.65
CA MET A 1 -22.69 -11.39 8.19
C MET A 1 -23.38 -12.67 7.75
N LEU A 2 -22.81 -13.45 6.86
CA LEU A 2 -23.35 -14.74 6.41
C LEU A 2 -23.16 -15.79 7.50
N ASN A 3 -24.18 -16.66 7.74
CA ASN A 3 -24.01 -17.75 8.68
C ASN A 3 -23.26 -18.94 8.03
N SER A 4 -22.59 -19.75 8.85
CA SER A 4 -21.75 -20.85 8.40
C SER A 4 -22.54 -21.98 7.70
N VAL A 5 -23.83 -22.15 8.01
CA VAL A 5 -24.69 -23.17 7.37
C VAL A 5 -24.93 -22.80 5.91
N THR A 6 -25.32 -21.57 5.65
CA THR A 6 -25.49 -21.05 4.28
C THR A 6 -24.16 -21.05 3.52
N ALA A 7 -23.05 -20.61 4.16
CA ALA A 7 -21.73 -20.62 3.54
C ALA A 7 -21.35 -22.04 3.09
N LYS A 8 -21.53 -23.03 3.98
CA LYS A 8 -21.30 -24.45 3.66
C LYS A 8 -22.15 -24.92 2.49
N ALA A 9 -23.45 -24.63 2.50
CA ALA A 9 -24.37 -25.06 1.44
C ALA A 9 -23.99 -24.51 0.05
N VAL A 10 -23.45 -23.28 0.01
CA VAL A 10 -22.98 -22.65 -1.25
C VAL A 10 -21.66 -23.26 -1.71
N ILE A 11 -20.73 -23.53 -0.78
CA ILE A 11 -19.43 -24.17 -1.09
C ILE A 11 -19.66 -25.61 -1.56
N ASP A 12 -20.50 -26.40 -0.86
CA ASP A 12 -20.85 -27.75 -1.29
C ASP A 12 -21.47 -27.76 -2.70
N HIS A 13 -22.32 -26.77 -3.00
CA HIS A 13 -22.90 -26.61 -4.33
C HIS A 13 -21.82 -26.30 -5.38
N ALA A 14 -20.83 -25.46 -5.07
CA ALA A 14 -19.73 -25.16 -5.99
C ALA A 14 -18.88 -26.41 -6.31
N LEU A 15 -18.55 -27.20 -5.26
CA LEU A 15 -17.82 -28.46 -5.43
C LEU A 15 -18.63 -29.49 -6.22
N PHE A 16 -19.95 -29.58 -5.98
CA PHE A 16 -20.85 -30.42 -6.77
C PHE A 16 -20.86 -30.05 -8.25
N LEU A 17 -20.70 -28.77 -8.57
CA LEU A 17 -20.57 -28.26 -9.94
C LEU A 17 -19.18 -28.46 -10.55
N GLY A 18 -18.26 -29.15 -9.85
CA GLY A 18 -16.93 -29.51 -10.34
C GLY A 18 -15.82 -28.50 -10.08
N ALA A 19 -16.03 -27.51 -9.20
CA ALA A 19 -14.96 -26.65 -8.76
C ALA A 19 -13.94 -27.43 -7.91
N ASP A 20 -12.65 -27.21 -8.16
CA ASP A 20 -11.56 -27.81 -7.33
C ASP A 20 -11.41 -27.07 -5.99
N PHE A 21 -11.79 -25.79 -5.98
CA PHE A 21 -11.77 -24.94 -4.80
C PHE A 21 -12.87 -23.89 -4.90
N ALA A 22 -13.49 -23.58 -3.75
CA ALA A 22 -14.50 -22.52 -3.64
C ALA A 22 -14.22 -21.67 -2.40
N GLU A 23 -14.42 -20.36 -2.53
CA GLU A 23 -14.26 -19.37 -1.45
C GLU A 23 -15.41 -18.38 -1.47
N LEU A 24 -15.88 -18.03 -0.29
CA LEU A 24 -16.78 -16.90 -0.05
C LEU A 24 -16.05 -15.86 0.78
N PHE A 25 -16.02 -14.63 0.26
CA PHE A 25 -15.51 -13.46 0.97
C PHE A 25 -16.67 -12.52 1.27
N VAL A 26 -17.09 -12.48 2.52
CA VAL A 26 -18.20 -11.67 3.01
C VAL A 26 -17.63 -10.40 3.60
N GLU A 27 -18.06 -9.25 3.12
CA GLU A 27 -17.58 -7.95 3.61
C GLU A 27 -18.75 -7.04 3.98
N HIS A 28 -18.58 -6.38 5.12
CA HIS A 28 -19.35 -5.22 5.52
C HIS A 28 -18.37 -4.12 5.90
N HIS A 29 -18.46 -2.97 5.27
CA HIS A 29 -17.63 -1.85 5.68
C HIS A 29 -18.43 -0.57 5.83
N GLN A 30 -17.99 0.25 6.78
CA GLN A 30 -18.46 1.60 7.02
C GLN A 30 -17.30 2.56 6.81
N THR A 31 -17.54 3.66 6.09
CA THR A 31 -16.57 4.73 5.87
C THR A 31 -17.16 6.05 6.32
N ASN A 32 -16.39 6.81 7.10
CA ASN A 32 -16.70 8.16 7.49
C ASN A 32 -15.58 9.10 7.01
N THR A 33 -15.96 10.20 6.37
CA THR A 33 -15.00 11.21 5.91
C THR A 33 -15.48 12.59 6.33
N VAL A 34 -14.56 13.37 6.89
CA VAL A 34 -14.76 14.77 7.21
C VAL A 34 -13.71 15.56 6.44
N GLN A 35 -14.12 16.59 5.74
CA GLN A 35 -13.23 17.48 5.00
C GLN A 35 -13.51 18.94 5.37
N ILE A 36 -12.42 19.69 5.55
CA ILE A 36 -12.46 21.14 5.64
C ILE A 36 -11.74 21.77 4.44
N ALA A 37 -12.16 22.94 4.04
CA ALA A 37 -11.49 23.75 3.05
C ALA A 37 -11.40 25.19 3.56
N SER A 38 -10.17 25.69 3.73
CA SER A 38 -9.90 27.09 4.11
C SER A 38 -10.67 27.58 5.34
N GLY A 39 -10.66 26.78 6.41
CA GLY A 39 -11.27 27.13 7.70
C GLY A 39 -12.75 26.79 7.85
N GLU A 40 -13.40 26.24 6.83
CA GLU A 40 -14.80 25.86 6.84
C GLU A 40 -15.00 24.38 6.57
N VAL A 41 -16.08 23.80 7.10
CA VAL A 41 -16.46 22.41 6.78
C VAL A 41 -16.97 22.37 5.35
N ASP A 42 -16.27 21.61 4.50
CA ASP A 42 -16.60 21.48 3.09
C ASP A 42 -17.49 20.24 2.84
N ASN A 43 -17.16 19.11 3.48
CA ASN A 43 -17.88 17.87 3.23
C ASN A 43 -17.86 16.93 4.44
N VAL A 44 -18.98 16.27 4.69
CA VAL A 44 -19.13 15.19 5.67
C VAL A 44 -19.86 14.04 5.01
N ASN A 45 -19.20 12.91 4.84
CA ASN A 45 -19.77 11.73 4.23
C ASN A 45 -19.72 10.54 5.18
N SER A 46 -20.80 9.75 5.19
CA SER A 46 -20.85 8.43 5.80
C SER A 46 -21.48 7.45 4.81
N GLY A 47 -20.91 6.28 4.68
CA GLY A 47 -21.41 5.25 3.79
C GLY A 47 -21.21 3.85 4.35
N ILE A 48 -22.16 2.97 4.03
CA ILE A 48 -22.09 1.54 4.34
C ILE A 48 -22.18 0.80 3.02
N ASP A 49 -21.29 -0.20 2.81
CA ASP A 49 -21.40 -1.14 1.69
C ASP A 49 -21.28 -2.57 2.23
N PHE A 50 -22.00 -3.49 1.61
CA PHE A 50 -22.04 -4.89 1.97
C PHE A 50 -22.08 -5.75 0.71
N GLY A 51 -21.35 -6.87 0.74
CA GLY A 51 -21.46 -7.87 -0.32
C GLY A 51 -20.66 -9.12 -0.05
N ILE A 52 -20.82 -10.06 -0.96
CA ILE A 52 -20.22 -11.40 -0.94
C ILE A 52 -19.56 -11.66 -2.28
N GLY A 53 -18.24 -11.83 -2.26
CA GLY A 53 -17.46 -12.32 -3.39
C GLY A 53 -17.45 -13.85 -3.39
N ILE A 54 -17.66 -14.45 -4.55
CA ILE A 54 -17.63 -15.88 -4.78
C ILE A 54 -16.50 -16.18 -5.76
N ARG A 55 -15.51 -16.97 -5.33
CA ARG A 55 -14.35 -17.36 -6.12
C ARG A 55 -14.30 -18.88 -6.30
N LEU A 56 -14.20 -19.31 -7.54
CA LEU A 56 -14.11 -20.72 -7.90
C LEU A 56 -12.83 -20.99 -8.67
N PHE A 57 -12.14 -22.10 -8.34
CA PHE A 57 -11.01 -22.59 -9.13
C PHE A 57 -11.43 -23.82 -9.93
N PHE A 58 -10.97 -23.85 -11.15
CA PHE A 58 -11.02 -24.98 -12.05
C PHE A 58 -9.60 -25.18 -12.63
N GLY A 59 -8.76 -25.95 -11.93
CA GLY A 59 -7.31 -25.97 -12.11
C GLY A 59 -6.73 -24.58 -11.88
N HIS A 60 -6.05 -24.05 -12.88
CA HIS A 60 -5.48 -22.70 -12.83
C HIS A 60 -6.42 -21.59 -13.34
N LYS A 61 -7.67 -21.92 -13.68
CA LYS A 61 -8.67 -20.94 -14.08
C LYS A 61 -9.42 -20.46 -12.85
N VAL A 62 -9.42 -19.14 -12.65
CA VAL A 62 -10.17 -18.47 -11.58
C VAL A 62 -11.44 -17.86 -12.18
N LEU A 63 -12.58 -18.19 -11.61
CA LEU A 63 -13.86 -17.56 -11.91
C LEU A 63 -14.31 -16.78 -10.68
N TYR A 64 -14.76 -15.55 -10.92
CA TYR A 64 -15.16 -14.65 -9.84
C TYR A 64 -16.48 -13.96 -10.16
N GLY A 65 -17.32 -13.82 -9.17
CA GLY A 65 -18.55 -13.05 -9.19
C GLY A 65 -18.90 -12.58 -7.80
N TYR A 66 -19.85 -11.67 -7.69
CA TYR A 66 -20.27 -11.13 -6.40
C TYR A 66 -21.77 -10.79 -6.40
N THR A 67 -22.31 -10.67 -5.20
CA THR A 67 -23.68 -10.23 -4.93
C THR A 67 -23.74 -9.49 -3.60
N ASN A 68 -24.78 -8.70 -3.38
CA ASN A 68 -25.08 -8.09 -2.09
C ASN A 68 -26.19 -8.84 -1.32
N SER A 69 -26.63 -10.00 -1.82
CA SER A 69 -27.62 -10.84 -1.16
C SER A 69 -26.99 -11.89 -0.27
N THR A 70 -27.61 -12.13 0.90
CA THR A 70 -27.28 -13.26 1.81
C THR A 70 -28.18 -14.46 1.60
N ASP A 71 -29.12 -14.39 0.65
CA ASP A 71 -30.04 -15.50 0.33
C ASP A 71 -29.30 -16.67 -0.32
N GLU A 72 -29.50 -17.86 0.22
CA GLU A 72 -28.83 -19.08 -0.24
C GLU A 72 -29.15 -19.38 -1.72
N THR A 73 -30.38 -19.16 -2.14
CA THR A 73 -30.82 -19.43 -3.51
C THR A 73 -30.10 -18.50 -4.48
N GLU A 74 -29.98 -17.23 -4.15
CA GLU A 74 -29.24 -16.26 -4.97
C GLU A 74 -27.75 -16.57 -5.02
N LEU A 75 -27.12 -16.90 -3.89
CA LEU A 75 -25.72 -17.30 -3.83
C LEU A 75 -25.44 -18.54 -4.69
N LYS A 76 -26.29 -19.57 -4.60
CA LYS A 76 -26.19 -20.78 -5.46
C LYS A 76 -26.43 -20.45 -6.94
N ARG A 77 -27.34 -19.52 -7.26
CA ARG A 77 -27.56 -19.05 -8.63
C ARG A 77 -26.32 -18.41 -9.21
N VAL A 78 -25.68 -17.48 -8.49
CA VAL A 78 -24.42 -16.83 -8.92
C VAL A 78 -23.32 -17.90 -9.08
N THR A 79 -23.18 -18.81 -8.14
CA THR A 79 -22.21 -19.92 -8.19
C THR A 79 -22.40 -20.77 -9.45
N SER A 80 -23.65 -21.12 -9.78
CA SER A 80 -23.98 -21.89 -10.99
C SER A 80 -23.64 -21.14 -12.28
N LEU A 81 -23.90 -19.84 -12.34
CA LEU A 81 -23.52 -18.98 -13.47
C LEU A 81 -22.01 -18.90 -13.67
N LEU A 82 -21.25 -18.90 -12.60
CA LEU A 82 -19.79 -18.95 -12.66
C LEU A 82 -19.30 -20.32 -13.16
N ALA A 83 -19.76 -21.40 -12.53
CA ALA A 83 -19.37 -22.76 -12.90
C ALA A 83 -19.70 -23.10 -14.36
N ALA A 84 -20.82 -22.60 -14.89
CA ALA A 84 -21.21 -22.80 -16.30
C ALA A 84 -20.20 -22.22 -17.32
N LYS A 85 -19.25 -21.37 -16.89
CA LYS A 85 -18.16 -20.88 -17.73
C LYS A 85 -16.98 -21.87 -17.87
N ASP A 86 -17.01 -22.98 -17.11
CA ASP A 86 -16.11 -24.11 -17.26
C ASP A 86 -16.88 -25.32 -17.79
N LYS A 87 -16.36 -25.95 -18.84
CA LYS A 87 -17.05 -27.06 -19.54
C LYS A 87 -16.61 -28.44 -19.07
N ARG A 88 -15.95 -28.54 -17.91
CA ARG A 88 -15.57 -29.85 -17.36
C ARG A 88 -16.80 -30.65 -16.94
N GLU A 89 -16.69 -31.98 -17.02
CA GLU A 89 -17.72 -32.85 -16.46
C GLU A 89 -17.83 -32.64 -14.95
N GLN A 90 -19.08 -32.58 -14.47
CA GLN A 90 -19.34 -32.44 -13.05
C GLN A 90 -18.93 -33.72 -12.33
N ILE A 91 -18.05 -33.63 -11.36
CA ILE A 91 -17.67 -34.76 -10.51
C ILE A 91 -18.48 -34.62 -9.23
N ALA A 92 -19.47 -35.49 -9.05
CA ALA A 92 -20.20 -35.57 -7.81
C ALA A 92 -19.26 -36.05 -6.69
N SER A 93 -18.64 -35.13 -5.97
CA SER A 93 -17.87 -35.42 -4.77
C SER A 93 -18.71 -35.04 -3.56
N ALA A 94 -19.20 -36.04 -2.83
CA ALA A 94 -19.94 -35.86 -1.59
C ALA A 94 -18.98 -35.95 -0.37
N GLY A 95 -17.95 -35.12 -0.34
CA GLY A 95 -17.17 -34.91 0.88
C GLY A 95 -17.99 -34.11 1.89
N SER A 96 -18.03 -34.51 3.16
CA SER A 96 -18.62 -33.66 4.19
C SER A 96 -17.63 -32.53 4.55
N LEU A 97 -17.94 -31.33 4.12
CA LEU A 97 -17.17 -30.13 4.50
C LEU A 97 -17.45 -29.78 5.97
N ASN A 98 -16.42 -29.70 6.79
CA ASN A 98 -16.48 -29.18 8.15
C ASN A 98 -15.75 -27.82 8.17
N LEU A 99 -16.48 -26.75 8.46
CA LEU A 99 -15.89 -25.43 8.64
C LEU A 99 -15.35 -25.29 10.06
N ASN A 100 -14.05 -25.04 10.17
CA ASN A 100 -13.38 -24.79 11.43
C ASN A 100 -13.14 -23.28 11.58
N ARG A 101 -13.66 -22.70 12.66
CA ARG A 101 -13.43 -21.28 12.95
C ARG A 101 -12.06 -21.10 13.59
N TYR A 102 -11.23 -20.30 12.95
CA TYR A 102 -9.90 -19.94 13.46
C TYR A 102 -10.00 -18.61 14.20
N PRO A 103 -9.62 -18.55 15.51
CA PRO A 103 -9.60 -17.31 16.25
C PRO A 103 -8.44 -16.42 15.76
N ILE A 104 -8.74 -15.14 15.51
CA ILE A 104 -7.71 -14.14 15.27
C ILE A 104 -7.46 -13.40 16.59
N GLN A 105 -6.19 -13.25 16.95
CA GLN A 105 -5.79 -12.36 18.04
C GLN A 105 -5.65 -10.95 17.45
N HIS A 106 -6.66 -10.11 17.69
CA HIS A 106 -6.61 -8.70 17.30
C HIS A 106 -5.65 -7.95 18.23
N GLY A 107 -4.73 -7.17 17.64
CA GLY A 107 -4.08 -6.07 18.34
C GLY A 107 -5.12 -5.00 18.73
N CYS A 108 -4.76 -4.12 19.65
CA CYS A 108 -5.67 -3.08 20.12
C CYS A 108 -5.96 -2.06 19.02
N SER A 109 -7.12 -2.17 18.39
CA SER A 109 -7.72 -1.06 17.64
C SER A 109 -9.05 -0.67 18.28
N MET A 110 -9.30 0.64 18.46
CA MET A 110 -10.58 1.09 18.95
C MET A 110 -11.68 0.92 17.90
N PRO A 111 -12.83 0.35 18.25
CA PRO A 111 -13.96 0.24 17.33
C PRO A 111 -14.42 1.63 16.87
N LEU A 112 -14.86 1.74 15.62
CA LEU A 112 -15.41 2.98 15.06
C LEU A 112 -16.57 3.55 15.90
N SER A 113 -17.34 2.66 16.54
CA SER A 113 -18.45 3.02 17.43
C SER A 113 -18.04 3.76 18.71
N LYS A 114 -16.77 3.73 19.09
CA LYS A 114 -16.21 4.46 20.25
C LYS A 114 -15.50 5.74 19.84
N ASP A 115 -15.64 6.12 18.60
CA ASP A 115 -14.97 7.26 18.01
C ASP A 115 -15.40 8.60 18.61
N ALA A 116 -14.46 9.55 18.50
CA ALA A 116 -14.77 10.94 18.76
C ALA A 116 -15.88 11.44 17.83
N ASN A 117 -16.69 12.31 18.35
CA ASN A 117 -17.73 12.95 17.59
C ASN A 117 -17.14 13.80 16.42
N LEU A 118 -18.00 14.20 15.51
CA LEU A 118 -17.65 15.03 14.35
C LEU A 118 -16.89 16.31 14.74
N ASP A 119 -17.32 16.97 15.83
CA ASP A 119 -16.73 18.24 16.27
C ASP A 119 -15.25 18.10 16.63
N SER A 120 -14.86 16.98 17.24
CA SER A 120 -13.43 16.72 17.57
C SER A 120 -12.56 16.61 16.31
N LYS A 121 -13.06 15.96 15.26
CA LYS A 121 -12.37 15.83 13.98
C LYS A 121 -12.24 17.16 13.26
N ILE A 122 -13.32 17.96 13.25
CA ILE A 122 -13.32 19.32 12.70
C ILE A 122 -12.34 20.19 13.48
N ALA A 123 -12.40 20.20 14.81
CA ALA A 123 -11.52 20.99 15.66
C ALA A 123 -10.05 20.64 15.44
N PHE A 124 -9.72 19.36 15.24
CA PHE A 124 -8.37 18.92 14.91
C PHE A 124 -7.92 19.48 13.55
N LEU A 125 -8.72 19.33 12.50
CA LEU A 125 -8.38 19.83 11.17
C LEU A 125 -8.24 21.35 11.12
N LEU A 126 -9.09 22.09 11.85
CA LEU A 126 -8.98 23.55 11.97
C LEU A 126 -7.66 23.99 12.64
N LYS A 127 -7.16 23.23 13.62
CA LYS A 127 -5.84 23.50 14.22
C LYS A 127 -4.70 23.30 13.20
N VAL A 128 -4.80 22.27 12.35
CA VAL A 128 -3.83 22.04 11.26
C VAL A 128 -3.87 23.18 10.24
N ASP A 129 -5.06 23.61 9.80
CA ASP A 129 -5.23 24.75 8.88
C ASP A 129 -4.66 26.03 9.47
N GLN A 130 -5.01 26.34 10.71
CA GLN A 130 -4.51 27.54 11.40
C GLN A 130 -2.98 27.54 11.49
N ALA A 131 -2.37 26.39 11.82
CA ALA A 131 -0.93 26.26 11.91
C ALA A 131 -0.25 26.44 10.54
N ALA A 132 -0.84 25.85 9.49
CA ALA A 132 -0.32 25.99 8.13
C ALA A 132 -0.36 27.46 7.65
N ARG A 133 -1.48 28.16 7.87
CA ARG A 133 -1.65 29.57 7.49
C ARG A 133 -0.78 30.52 8.28
N ALA A 134 -0.42 30.18 9.52
CA ALA A 134 0.44 30.99 10.36
C ALA A 134 1.90 31.05 9.87
N GLU A 135 2.34 30.09 9.02
CA GLU A 135 3.70 30.04 8.51
C GLU A 135 4.02 31.17 7.51
N SER A 136 3.05 31.62 6.71
CA SER A 136 3.27 32.69 5.73
C SER A 136 1.95 33.23 5.13
N GLU A 137 1.95 34.51 4.78
CA GLU A 137 0.90 35.14 3.99
C GLU A 137 0.75 34.57 2.57
N TYR A 138 1.75 33.84 2.08
CA TYR A 138 1.70 33.16 0.80
C TYR A 138 0.85 31.89 0.81
N ILE A 139 0.45 31.36 1.97
CA ILE A 139 -0.46 30.21 2.06
C ILE A 139 -1.87 30.67 1.66
N SER A 140 -2.27 30.32 0.44
CA SER A 140 -3.53 30.76 -0.17
C SER A 140 -4.69 29.81 0.10
N GLN A 141 -4.43 28.49 0.15
CA GLN A 141 -5.44 27.46 0.34
C GLN A 141 -4.97 26.37 1.28
N PHE A 142 -5.90 25.79 2.00
CA PHE A 142 -5.69 24.57 2.77
C PHE A 142 -6.92 23.67 2.63
N ILE A 143 -6.69 22.38 2.42
CA ILE A 143 -7.70 21.32 2.45
C ILE A 143 -7.22 20.26 3.43
N GLY A 144 -8.03 19.98 4.43
CA GLY A 144 -7.75 18.92 5.42
C GLY A 144 -8.85 17.87 5.43
N SER A 145 -8.51 16.62 5.67
CA SER A 145 -9.48 15.54 5.78
C SER A 145 -9.12 14.51 6.84
N VAL A 146 -10.16 13.94 7.45
CA VAL A 146 -10.07 12.70 8.24
C VAL A 146 -10.93 11.67 7.55
N LEU A 147 -10.32 10.55 7.17
CA LEU A 147 -11.00 9.36 6.67
C LEU A 147 -10.87 8.25 7.70
N GLN A 148 -11.98 7.63 8.05
CA GLN A 148 -12.01 6.41 8.85
C GLN A 148 -12.82 5.35 8.12
N ARG A 149 -12.34 4.10 8.20
CA ARG A 149 -13.02 2.93 7.64
C ARG A 149 -12.95 1.78 8.64
N GLU A 150 -14.10 1.21 8.95
CA GLU A 150 -14.20 -0.10 9.60
C GLU A 150 -14.59 -1.13 8.55
N GLN A 151 -13.80 -2.19 8.42
CA GLN A 151 -14.02 -3.29 7.49
C GLN A 151 -14.13 -4.58 8.29
N GLN A 152 -15.31 -5.19 8.27
CA GLN A 152 -15.56 -6.52 8.83
C GLN A 152 -15.59 -7.53 7.70
N VAL A 153 -14.80 -8.58 7.81
CA VAL A 153 -14.72 -9.64 6.82
C VAL A 153 -14.97 -11.01 7.45
N SER A 154 -15.64 -11.90 6.72
CA SER A 154 -15.72 -13.33 7.03
C SER A 154 -15.33 -14.10 5.78
N ILE A 155 -14.38 -15.01 5.92
CA ILE A 155 -13.84 -15.81 4.82
C ILE A 155 -14.14 -17.27 5.09
N PHE A 156 -14.75 -17.93 4.10
CA PHE A 156 -15.07 -19.36 4.14
C PHE A 156 -14.50 -20.01 2.89
N ASN A 157 -13.90 -21.20 3.02
CA ASN A 157 -13.46 -21.93 1.84
C ASN A 157 -13.68 -23.44 1.92
N SER A 158 -13.52 -24.12 0.79
CA SER A 158 -13.71 -25.55 0.63
C SER A 158 -12.64 -26.42 1.30
N GLU A 159 -11.58 -25.83 1.86
CA GLU A 159 -10.57 -26.51 2.67
C GLU A 159 -10.95 -26.53 4.16
N GLY A 160 -12.14 -26.05 4.50
CA GLY A 160 -12.66 -26.05 5.86
C GLY A 160 -12.36 -24.76 6.63
N LEU A 161 -11.80 -23.73 6.00
CA LEU A 161 -11.51 -22.46 6.65
C LEU A 161 -12.80 -21.68 6.94
N HIS A 162 -12.89 -21.13 8.15
CA HIS A 162 -13.78 -20.02 8.51
C HIS A 162 -13.00 -19.06 9.40
N VAL A 163 -12.81 -17.84 8.94
CA VAL A 163 -12.12 -16.80 9.70
C VAL A 163 -12.88 -15.48 9.60
N ASP A 164 -12.99 -14.79 10.74
CA ASP A 164 -13.56 -13.44 10.84
C ASP A 164 -12.46 -12.47 11.22
N ASP A 165 -12.41 -11.30 10.57
CA ASP A 165 -11.47 -10.22 10.88
C ASP A 165 -12.19 -8.87 10.90
N THR A 166 -11.68 -7.92 11.71
CA THR A 166 -12.15 -6.55 11.74
C THR A 166 -10.96 -5.62 11.65
N ARG A 167 -10.96 -4.75 10.65
CA ARG A 167 -9.87 -3.82 10.34
C ARG A 167 -10.37 -2.38 10.46
N HIS A 168 -9.66 -1.59 11.26
CA HIS A 168 -9.95 -0.17 11.45
C HIS A 168 -8.85 0.64 10.79
N TYR A 169 -9.21 1.50 9.87
CA TYR A 169 -8.27 2.37 9.17
C TYR A 169 -8.59 3.83 9.47
N ILE A 170 -7.58 4.60 9.79
CA ILE A 170 -7.67 6.04 9.87
C ILE A 170 -6.60 6.70 9.02
N ARG A 171 -6.95 7.78 8.34
CA ARG A 171 -6.01 8.67 7.68
C ARG A 171 -6.36 10.10 7.95
N VAL A 172 -5.38 10.88 8.39
CA VAL A 172 -5.46 12.33 8.52
C VAL A 172 -4.61 12.92 7.41
N ALA A 173 -5.19 13.72 6.54
CA ALA A 173 -4.45 14.30 5.43
C ALA A 173 -4.65 15.80 5.35
N GLY A 174 -3.60 16.51 4.99
CA GLY A 174 -3.63 17.93 4.70
C GLY A 174 -2.89 18.24 3.41
N ASN A 175 -3.42 19.21 2.68
CA ASN A 175 -2.80 19.76 1.47
C ASN A 175 -2.92 21.29 1.53
N THR A 176 -1.83 21.97 1.21
CA THR A 176 -1.84 23.44 1.10
C THR A 176 -1.26 23.90 -0.23
N VAL A 177 -1.71 25.08 -0.66
CA VAL A 177 -1.17 25.78 -1.81
C VAL A 177 -0.54 27.08 -1.31
N ALA A 178 0.71 27.29 -1.69
CA ALA A 178 1.39 28.57 -1.52
C ALA A 178 1.47 29.29 -2.86
N GLN A 179 1.20 30.61 -2.86
CA GLN A 179 1.21 31.44 -4.06
C GLN A 179 1.96 32.73 -3.82
N LYS A 180 2.87 33.05 -4.74
CA LYS A 180 3.61 34.34 -4.75
C LYS A 180 3.64 34.89 -6.17
N GLY A 181 2.85 35.91 -6.41
CA GLY A 181 2.64 36.42 -7.78
C GLY A 181 2.00 35.34 -8.67
N ASN A 182 2.65 34.98 -9.75
CA ASN A 182 2.21 33.94 -10.68
C ASN A 182 2.75 32.53 -10.32
N GLU A 183 3.62 32.42 -9.34
CA GLU A 183 4.21 31.15 -8.93
C GLU A 183 3.35 30.47 -7.89
N GLN A 184 3.08 29.19 -8.09
CA GLN A 184 2.33 28.36 -7.17
C GLN A 184 3.11 27.08 -6.85
N SER A 185 2.95 26.62 -5.63
CA SER A 185 3.48 25.35 -5.16
C SER A 185 2.54 24.70 -4.14
N SER A 186 2.70 23.42 -3.87
CA SER A 186 1.86 22.72 -2.91
C SER A 186 2.68 21.86 -1.95
N GLY A 187 2.19 21.72 -0.73
CA GLY A 187 2.71 20.78 0.26
C GLY A 187 1.61 19.85 0.71
N MET A 188 1.96 18.63 1.08
CA MET A 188 0.98 17.67 1.60
C MET A 188 1.64 16.65 2.52
N GLU A 189 0.90 16.27 3.54
CA GLU A 189 1.17 15.11 4.40
C GLU A 189 -0.12 14.35 4.67
N GLY A 190 0.02 13.05 5.00
CA GLY A 190 -1.16 12.23 5.24
C GLY A 190 -0.84 11.02 6.10
N PRO A 191 -0.51 11.21 7.41
CA PRO A 191 -0.33 10.10 8.33
C PRO A 191 -1.59 9.23 8.38
N GLY A 192 -1.39 7.92 8.55
CA GLY A 192 -2.46 6.95 8.64
C GLY A 192 -2.00 5.69 9.35
N ALA A 193 -2.96 4.95 9.92
CA ALA A 193 -2.71 3.76 10.70
C ALA A 193 -3.86 2.75 10.58
N LEU A 194 -3.57 1.50 10.96
CA LEU A 194 -4.57 0.48 11.26
C LEU A 194 -5.03 0.71 12.73
N ALA A 195 -5.82 1.75 12.93
CA ALA A 195 -6.28 2.21 14.25
C ALA A 195 -7.59 2.99 14.12
N GLY A 196 -8.19 3.35 15.26
CA GLY A 196 -9.32 4.27 15.36
C GLY A 196 -8.87 5.73 15.54
N TRP A 197 -9.78 6.58 16.04
CA TRP A 197 -9.52 8.00 16.25
C TRP A 197 -8.43 8.29 17.30
N GLU A 198 -8.12 7.35 18.18
CA GLU A 198 -7.00 7.43 19.14
C GLU A 198 -5.65 7.73 18.47
N PHE A 199 -5.50 7.36 17.21
CA PHE A 199 -4.30 7.69 16.42
C PHE A 199 -4.05 9.21 16.34
N SER A 200 -5.12 10.02 16.42
CA SER A 200 -4.99 11.49 16.41
C SER A 200 -4.18 12.04 17.59
N GLU A 201 -4.09 11.30 18.71
CA GLU A 201 -3.29 11.67 19.88
C GLU A 201 -1.79 11.57 19.62
N GLN A 202 -1.39 10.80 18.60
CA GLN A 202 0.00 10.65 18.16
C GLN A 202 0.42 11.71 17.13
N ILE A 203 -0.52 12.55 16.68
CA ILE A 203 -0.28 13.57 15.65
C ILE A 203 -0.33 14.95 16.28
N ASP A 204 0.79 15.68 16.30
CA ASP A 204 0.77 17.10 16.63
C ASP A 204 0.18 17.88 15.46
N ALA A 205 -1.03 18.42 15.66
CA ALA A 205 -1.75 19.16 14.62
C ALA A 205 -0.99 20.42 14.17
N LYS A 206 -0.24 21.05 15.10
CA LYS A 206 0.56 22.25 14.78
C LYS A 206 1.76 21.86 13.91
N GLU A 207 2.52 20.86 14.31
CA GLU A 207 3.67 20.36 13.56
C GLU A 207 3.26 19.87 12.16
N LEU A 208 2.12 19.15 12.07
CA LEU A 208 1.57 18.70 10.80
C LEU A 208 1.27 19.87 9.86
N GLY A 209 0.57 20.90 10.35
CA GLY A 209 0.25 22.11 9.57
C GLY A 209 1.51 22.86 9.12
N GLN A 210 2.48 23.03 10.01
CA GLN A 210 3.76 23.68 9.71
C GLN A 210 4.54 22.91 8.64
N THR A 211 4.64 21.59 8.78
CA THR A 211 5.35 20.73 7.81
C THR A 211 4.74 20.83 6.42
N ILE A 212 3.40 20.78 6.33
CA ILE A 212 2.69 20.91 5.04
C ILE A 212 2.95 22.27 4.41
N ALA A 213 2.90 23.36 5.20
CA ALA A 213 3.15 24.71 4.72
C ALA A 213 4.60 24.91 4.26
N GLN A 214 5.58 24.44 5.03
CA GLN A 214 7.00 24.54 4.70
C GLN A 214 7.34 23.80 3.40
N GLN A 215 6.75 22.63 3.14
CA GLN A 215 6.91 21.91 1.88
C GLN A 215 6.40 22.71 0.66
N ALA A 216 5.37 23.52 0.83
CA ALA A 216 4.91 24.41 -0.22
C ALA A 216 5.84 25.64 -0.36
N LEU A 217 6.17 26.27 0.75
CA LEU A 217 6.95 27.53 0.75
C LEU A 217 8.37 27.33 0.21
N VAL A 218 9.04 26.24 0.53
CA VAL A 218 10.41 25.96 0.08
C VAL A 218 10.54 25.87 -1.43
N LYS A 219 9.46 25.56 -2.13
CA LYS A 219 9.43 25.45 -3.60
C LYS A 219 9.16 26.78 -4.32
N LEU A 220 8.68 27.78 -3.59
CA LEU A 220 8.53 29.13 -4.15
C LEU A 220 9.92 29.76 -4.34
N GLY A 221 10.25 30.12 -5.57
CA GLY A 221 11.56 30.67 -5.91
C GLY A 221 12.70 29.64 -5.94
N ALA A 222 12.39 28.35 -5.94
CA ALA A 222 13.39 27.30 -6.07
C ALA A 222 14.02 27.29 -7.47
N ASP A 223 15.29 26.90 -7.54
CA ASP A 223 16.03 26.78 -8.80
C ASP A 223 15.51 25.57 -9.64
N ALA A 224 15.70 25.61 -10.94
CA ALA A 224 15.41 24.47 -11.81
C ALA A 224 16.27 23.26 -11.40
N CYS A 225 15.65 22.07 -11.34
CA CYS A 225 16.38 20.84 -11.04
C CYS A 225 17.31 20.48 -12.21
N PRO A 226 18.59 20.12 -11.95
CA PRO A 226 19.47 19.64 -13.00
C PRO A 226 18.93 18.35 -13.63
N SER A 227 19.18 18.15 -14.93
CA SER A 227 18.80 16.93 -15.64
C SER A 227 20.07 16.14 -16.05
N GLY A 228 19.93 14.83 -16.11
CA GLY A 228 21.00 13.90 -16.50
C GLY A 228 21.22 12.80 -15.48
N GLU A 229 22.16 11.89 -15.78
CA GLU A 229 22.57 10.86 -14.83
C GLU A 229 23.48 11.46 -13.76
N MET A 230 23.15 11.22 -12.49
CA MET A 230 23.90 11.72 -11.35
C MET A 230 23.60 10.95 -10.06
N PRO A 231 24.45 11.08 -9.02
CA PRO A 231 24.12 10.56 -7.69
C PRO A 231 22.90 11.23 -7.11
N VAL A 232 22.04 10.44 -6.46
CA VAL A 232 20.86 10.92 -5.74
C VAL A 232 20.83 10.31 -4.35
N VAL A 233 20.69 11.16 -3.34
CA VAL A 233 20.33 10.73 -1.99
C VAL A 233 18.82 10.83 -1.85
N ILE A 234 18.16 9.71 -1.50
CA ILE A 234 16.70 9.63 -1.40
C ILE A 234 16.33 9.57 0.08
N GLY A 235 15.51 10.50 0.53
CA GLY A 235 15.05 10.59 1.92
C GLY A 235 14.24 9.37 2.36
N ASN A 236 14.16 9.17 3.65
CA ASN A 236 13.46 8.07 4.31
C ASN A 236 11.91 8.13 4.15
N GLY A 237 11.21 7.19 4.76
CA GLY A 237 9.75 7.13 4.79
C GLY A 237 9.14 6.88 3.41
N PHE A 238 8.40 7.84 2.86
CA PHE A 238 7.76 7.69 1.55
C PHE A 238 8.77 7.53 0.39
N GLY A 239 10.07 7.76 0.62
CA GLY A 239 11.13 7.36 -0.30
C GLY A 239 11.07 5.88 -0.68
N GLY A 240 10.57 5.02 0.21
CA GLY A 240 10.35 3.59 -0.01
C GLY A 240 9.42 3.23 -1.17
N VAL A 241 8.71 4.22 -1.73
CA VAL A 241 7.96 4.05 -2.98
C VAL A 241 8.87 3.57 -4.12
N ILE A 242 10.15 3.93 -4.11
CA ILE A 242 11.09 3.46 -5.15
C ILE A 242 11.26 1.94 -5.07
N PHE A 243 11.42 1.37 -3.87
CA PHE A 243 11.50 -0.08 -3.69
C PHE A 243 10.16 -0.75 -4.02
N HIS A 244 9.04 -0.16 -3.58
CA HIS A 244 7.69 -0.65 -3.85
C HIS A 244 7.45 -0.89 -5.35
N GLU A 245 7.80 0.08 -6.18
CA GLU A 245 7.59 0.00 -7.63
C GLU A 245 8.76 -0.74 -8.33
N ALA A 246 10.00 -0.38 -8.01
CA ALA A 246 11.17 -0.95 -8.67
C ALA A 246 11.37 -2.45 -8.39
N CYS A 247 10.81 -2.96 -7.29
CA CYS A 247 10.98 -4.33 -6.84
C CYS A 247 9.68 -4.97 -6.39
N GLY A 248 8.91 -4.35 -5.49
CA GLY A 248 7.73 -4.94 -4.86
C GLY A 248 6.76 -5.56 -5.86
N HIS A 249 6.24 -4.79 -6.79
CA HIS A 249 5.32 -5.29 -7.83
C HIS A 249 5.94 -6.36 -8.74
N LEU A 250 7.27 -6.36 -8.86
CA LEU A 250 8.00 -7.36 -9.65
C LEU A 250 8.13 -8.70 -8.91
N LEU A 251 7.93 -8.70 -7.59
CA LEU A 251 7.99 -9.88 -6.73
C LEU A 251 6.61 -10.45 -6.36
N GLU A 252 5.52 -9.86 -6.84
CA GLU A 252 4.16 -10.41 -6.70
C GLU A 252 3.95 -11.57 -7.65
N THR A 253 3.44 -12.71 -7.16
CA THR A 253 3.12 -13.87 -8.02
C THR A 253 2.05 -13.54 -9.07
N THR A 254 1.32 -12.46 -8.91
CA THR A 254 0.45 -11.88 -9.95
C THR A 254 1.18 -11.67 -11.27
N SER A 255 2.46 -11.27 -11.23
CA SER A 255 3.33 -11.08 -12.40
C SER A 255 4.29 -12.25 -12.61
N VAL A 256 4.89 -12.77 -11.54
CA VAL A 256 5.88 -13.86 -11.56
C VAL A 256 5.30 -15.14 -12.17
N ALA A 257 4.09 -15.58 -11.76
CA ALA A 257 3.46 -16.78 -12.27
C ALA A 257 3.10 -16.73 -13.77
N LYS A 258 3.04 -15.53 -14.35
CA LYS A 258 2.82 -15.29 -15.77
C LYS A 258 4.11 -15.08 -16.55
N LYS A 259 5.27 -15.15 -15.88
CA LYS A 259 6.59 -14.77 -16.43
C LYS A 259 6.62 -13.33 -16.99
N ALA A 260 5.79 -12.46 -16.42
CA ALA A 260 5.64 -11.06 -16.78
C ALA A 260 6.39 -10.13 -15.83
N SER A 261 7.36 -10.65 -15.07
CA SER A 261 8.29 -9.89 -14.23
C SER A 261 9.72 -10.17 -14.66
N VAL A 262 10.57 -9.16 -14.64
CA VAL A 262 12.02 -9.28 -14.89
C VAL A 262 12.74 -10.13 -13.85
N PHE A 263 12.10 -10.39 -12.69
CA PHE A 263 12.64 -11.22 -11.60
C PHE A 263 12.02 -12.62 -11.51
N HIS A 264 11.15 -13.00 -12.46
CA HIS A 264 10.36 -14.24 -12.37
C HIS A 264 11.21 -15.53 -12.23
N ASP A 265 12.44 -15.54 -12.72
CA ASP A 265 13.38 -16.68 -12.69
C ASP A 265 14.63 -16.40 -11.85
N LYS A 266 14.63 -15.35 -11.01
CA LYS A 266 15.82 -14.87 -10.29
C LYS A 266 15.88 -15.32 -8.82
N MET A 267 15.06 -16.28 -8.41
CA MET A 267 15.12 -16.81 -7.05
C MET A 267 16.52 -17.31 -6.70
N GLY A 268 17.08 -16.82 -5.60
CA GLY A 268 18.43 -17.14 -5.14
C GLY A 268 19.56 -16.37 -5.82
N GLU A 269 19.28 -15.53 -6.83
CA GLU A 269 20.28 -14.70 -7.51
C GLU A 269 20.45 -13.32 -6.85
N MET A 270 21.58 -12.69 -7.12
CA MET A 270 21.86 -11.30 -6.72
C MET A 270 21.09 -10.35 -7.64
N ILE A 271 20.08 -9.68 -7.09
CA ILE A 271 19.25 -8.71 -7.82
C ILE A 271 19.49 -7.27 -7.38
N ALA A 272 20.14 -7.07 -6.22
CA ALA A 272 20.43 -5.78 -5.62
C ALA A 272 21.89 -5.72 -5.12
N HIS A 273 22.33 -4.54 -4.71
CA HIS A 273 23.59 -4.36 -3.99
C HIS A 273 23.53 -5.10 -2.64
N THR A 274 24.67 -5.58 -2.15
CA THR A 274 24.75 -6.35 -0.89
C THR A 274 24.29 -5.58 0.35
N ALA A 275 24.28 -4.27 0.30
CA ALA A 275 23.74 -3.42 1.37
C ALA A 275 22.20 -3.48 1.49
N VAL A 276 21.51 -4.01 0.48
CA VAL A 276 20.04 -4.03 0.43
C VAL A 276 19.51 -5.29 1.09
N ASN A 277 18.80 -5.10 2.20
CA ASN A 277 17.91 -6.08 2.83
C ASN A 277 16.48 -5.52 2.76
N ALA A 278 15.51 -6.33 2.41
CA ALA A 278 14.14 -5.85 2.25
C ALA A 278 13.12 -6.91 2.62
N VAL A 279 12.02 -6.46 3.22
CA VAL A 279 10.92 -7.30 3.71
C VAL A 279 9.57 -6.79 3.23
N ASP A 280 8.58 -7.68 3.26
CA ASP A 280 7.16 -7.33 3.27
C ASP A 280 6.55 -7.90 4.55
N ASP A 281 6.23 -7.04 5.52
CA ASP A 281 5.79 -7.43 6.86
C ASP A 281 4.36 -6.98 7.15
N GLY A 282 3.43 -7.93 7.16
CA GLY A 282 2.04 -7.66 7.52
C GLY A 282 1.74 -7.67 9.03
N THR A 283 2.75 -7.99 9.88
CA THR A 283 2.57 -8.21 11.33
C THR A 283 2.81 -6.98 12.19
N MET A 284 3.29 -5.88 11.60
CA MET A 284 3.63 -4.66 12.33
C MET A 284 2.39 -4.04 13.00
N THR A 285 2.47 -3.81 14.30
CA THR A 285 1.34 -3.30 15.08
C THR A 285 0.91 -1.92 14.61
N ASN A 286 -0.38 -1.77 14.30
CA ASN A 286 -1.03 -0.52 13.90
C ASN A 286 -0.52 0.13 12.62
N GLU A 287 0.40 -0.50 11.88
CA GLU A 287 0.83 0.03 10.59
C GLU A 287 -0.28 -0.04 9.56
N TRP A 288 -0.34 0.99 8.69
CA TRP A 288 -1.40 1.19 7.70
C TRP A 288 -1.57 0.00 6.73
N GLY A 289 -0.47 -0.67 6.33
CA GLY A 289 -0.50 -1.82 5.43
C GLY A 289 -0.70 -3.17 6.14
N SER A 290 -0.72 -3.20 7.47
CA SER A 290 -0.85 -4.44 8.25
C SER A 290 -2.24 -5.04 8.15
N ILE A 291 -2.30 -6.35 8.34
CA ILE A 291 -3.53 -7.16 8.39
C ILE A 291 -3.28 -8.37 9.32
N HIS A 292 -4.31 -8.90 9.94
CA HIS A 292 -4.19 -10.10 10.78
C HIS A 292 -4.15 -11.38 9.94
N VAL A 293 -5.05 -11.44 8.97
CA VAL A 293 -5.08 -12.44 7.92
C VAL A 293 -5.23 -11.75 6.58
N ASP A 294 -4.74 -12.37 5.51
CA ASP A 294 -4.98 -11.89 4.16
C ASP A 294 -6.44 -12.15 3.72
N ASP A 295 -6.80 -11.69 2.53
CA ASP A 295 -8.17 -11.83 2.03
C ASP A 295 -8.45 -13.23 1.44
N GLU A 296 -7.55 -14.17 1.62
CA GLU A 296 -7.71 -15.63 1.41
C GLU A 296 -7.82 -16.39 2.75
N GLY A 297 -7.70 -15.67 3.88
CA GLY A 297 -7.82 -16.19 5.23
C GLY A 297 -6.53 -16.79 5.80
N LEU A 298 -5.39 -16.55 5.16
CA LEU A 298 -4.09 -17.00 5.67
C LEU A 298 -3.52 -16.00 6.66
N PRO A 299 -2.92 -16.44 7.78
CA PRO A 299 -2.22 -15.57 8.69
C PRO A 299 -1.14 -14.77 7.97
N THR A 300 -1.06 -13.48 8.31
CA THR A 300 0.02 -12.64 7.81
C THR A 300 1.37 -13.02 8.42
N GLN A 301 2.45 -12.64 7.77
CA GLN A 301 3.82 -12.93 8.22
C GLN A 301 4.77 -11.82 7.78
N CYS A 302 5.98 -11.80 8.36
CA CYS A 302 7.12 -11.08 7.81
C CYS A 302 7.82 -11.96 6.77
N THR A 303 7.86 -11.49 5.53
CA THR A 303 8.47 -12.20 4.39
C THR A 303 9.76 -11.50 3.99
N GLN A 304 10.92 -12.15 4.19
CA GLN A 304 12.19 -11.64 3.69
C GLN A 304 12.21 -11.75 2.17
N LEU A 305 12.19 -10.62 1.48
CA LEU A 305 12.21 -10.57 0.00
C LEU A 305 13.62 -10.58 -0.55
N ILE A 306 14.49 -9.76 0.03
CA ILE A 306 15.92 -9.65 -0.34
C ILE A 306 16.75 -9.75 0.93
N LYS A 307 17.79 -10.58 0.89
CA LYS A 307 18.81 -10.69 1.95
C LYS A 307 20.20 -10.55 1.35
N ASP A 308 20.96 -9.55 1.83
CA ASP A 308 22.31 -9.22 1.35
C ASP A 308 22.36 -9.12 -0.19
N GLY A 309 21.37 -8.44 -0.79
CA GLY A 309 21.20 -8.25 -2.22
C GLY A 309 20.63 -9.44 -2.98
N LYS A 310 20.45 -10.61 -2.34
CA LYS A 310 19.95 -11.84 -2.95
C LYS A 310 18.43 -11.95 -2.82
N LEU A 311 17.74 -12.31 -3.91
CA LEU A 311 16.31 -12.61 -3.88
C LEU A 311 16.06 -13.90 -3.11
N THR A 312 15.25 -13.83 -2.03
CA THR A 312 14.97 -14.96 -1.12
C THR A 312 13.54 -15.42 -1.13
N SER A 313 12.59 -14.54 -1.51
CA SER A 313 11.17 -14.90 -1.58
C SER A 313 10.41 -14.04 -2.56
N PHE A 314 9.26 -14.54 -2.99
CA PHE A 314 8.20 -13.77 -3.63
C PHE A 314 7.04 -13.55 -2.66
N MET A 315 6.16 -12.59 -2.98
CA MET A 315 4.85 -12.47 -2.33
C MET A 315 3.86 -13.37 -3.07
N VAL A 316 3.31 -14.35 -2.35
CA VAL A 316 2.59 -15.47 -2.94
C VAL A 316 1.16 -15.53 -2.42
N ASP A 317 0.19 -15.41 -3.33
CA ASP A 317 -1.22 -15.73 -3.09
C ASP A 317 -1.50 -17.20 -3.41
N LYS A 318 -2.67 -17.72 -3.08
CA LYS A 318 -3.05 -19.11 -3.29
C LYS A 318 -2.90 -19.56 -4.75
N MET A 319 -3.42 -18.78 -5.69
CA MET A 319 -3.30 -19.12 -7.11
C MET A 319 -1.86 -19.04 -7.61
N GLY A 320 -1.10 -18.07 -7.10
CA GLY A 320 0.34 -17.93 -7.35
C GLY A 320 1.10 -19.16 -6.87
N GLY A 321 0.82 -19.63 -5.65
CA GLY A 321 1.40 -20.86 -5.10
C GLY A 321 1.11 -22.09 -5.96
N MET A 322 -0.13 -22.28 -6.38
CA MET A 322 -0.53 -23.39 -7.26
C MET A 322 0.22 -23.38 -8.60
N LYS A 323 0.53 -22.18 -9.16
CA LYS A 323 1.21 -22.07 -10.45
C LYS A 323 2.73 -22.14 -10.38
N THR A 324 3.30 -21.70 -9.27
CA THR A 324 4.76 -21.57 -9.12
C THR A 324 5.37 -22.65 -8.23
N GLY A 325 4.59 -23.28 -7.38
CA GLY A 325 5.07 -24.23 -6.36
C GLY A 325 5.66 -23.55 -5.12
N TYR A 326 5.60 -22.21 -5.01
CA TYR A 326 6.01 -21.51 -3.80
C TYR A 326 4.88 -21.51 -2.76
N GLU A 327 5.24 -21.55 -1.48
CA GLU A 327 4.27 -21.49 -0.38
C GLU A 327 3.62 -20.09 -0.30
N PRO A 328 2.29 -20.00 -0.07
CA PRO A 328 1.60 -18.75 0.15
C PRO A 328 2.16 -17.97 1.36
N THR A 329 2.26 -16.65 1.22
CA THR A 329 2.90 -15.76 2.21
C THR A 329 1.92 -14.87 2.98
N GLY A 330 0.61 -15.15 2.92
CA GLY A 330 -0.41 -14.31 3.55
C GLY A 330 -0.47 -12.91 2.92
N SER A 331 -0.33 -12.84 1.62
CA SER A 331 -0.33 -11.59 0.83
C SER A 331 -1.42 -11.52 -0.23
N GLY A 332 -2.38 -12.46 -0.21
CA GLY A 332 -3.57 -12.43 -1.07
C GLY A 332 -4.51 -11.30 -0.65
N ARG A 333 -4.59 -10.20 -1.40
CA ARG A 333 -5.38 -9.02 -1.03
C ARG A 333 -6.28 -8.53 -2.13
N ARG A 334 -7.40 -7.89 -1.73
CA ARG A 334 -8.39 -7.26 -2.62
C ARG A 334 -8.88 -5.94 -2.05
N GLN A 335 -9.37 -5.06 -2.90
CA GLN A 335 -9.95 -3.79 -2.49
C GLN A 335 -11.23 -3.98 -1.66
N ASN A 336 -12.11 -4.87 -2.11
CA ASN A 336 -13.38 -5.22 -1.48
C ASN A 336 -13.97 -6.48 -2.15
N TYR A 337 -15.17 -6.88 -1.73
CA TYR A 337 -15.88 -8.05 -2.26
C TYR A 337 -16.12 -8.08 -3.77
N LYS A 338 -15.94 -6.97 -4.49
CA LYS A 338 -16.13 -6.89 -5.96
C LYS A 338 -14.93 -7.39 -6.75
N PHE A 339 -13.79 -7.62 -6.07
CA PHE A 339 -12.53 -8.02 -6.68
C PHE A 339 -12.07 -9.41 -6.22
N ALA A 340 -11.54 -10.20 -7.15
CA ALA A 340 -10.76 -11.39 -6.78
C ALA A 340 -9.43 -10.97 -6.14
N PRO A 341 -8.95 -11.67 -5.09
CA PRO A 341 -7.66 -11.37 -4.50
C PRO A 341 -6.51 -11.78 -5.42
N THR A 342 -5.41 -11.09 -5.28
CA THR A 342 -4.12 -11.45 -5.89
C THR A 342 -3.00 -11.13 -4.90
N SER A 343 -1.79 -11.61 -5.17
CA SER A 343 -0.64 -11.23 -4.33
C SER A 343 -0.40 -9.72 -4.37
N ARG A 344 -0.27 -9.11 -3.20
CA ARG A 344 -0.10 -7.66 -2.99
C ARG A 344 0.80 -7.40 -1.80
N MET A 345 1.47 -6.28 -1.84
CA MET A 345 2.29 -5.77 -0.74
C MET A 345 1.45 -5.37 0.48
N ARG A 346 2.08 -5.37 1.67
CA ARG A 346 1.55 -4.94 2.97
C ARG A 346 2.34 -3.76 3.51
N ASN A 347 3.29 -3.97 4.45
CA ASN A 347 4.31 -2.98 4.79
C ASN A 347 5.61 -3.44 4.13
N THR A 348 5.99 -2.79 3.04
CA THR A 348 7.12 -3.21 2.19
C THR A 348 8.22 -2.17 2.30
N PHE A 349 9.40 -2.58 2.77
CA PHE A 349 10.47 -1.64 3.06
C PHE A 349 11.87 -2.25 2.94
N ILE A 350 12.86 -1.37 2.69
CA ILE A 350 14.27 -1.67 2.86
C ILE A 350 14.62 -1.52 4.34
N GLU A 351 15.25 -2.54 4.93
CA GLU A 351 15.68 -2.55 6.32
C GLU A 351 16.81 -1.56 6.58
N GLU A 352 17.03 -1.18 7.85
CA GLU A 352 18.08 -0.25 8.25
C GLU A 352 19.48 -0.77 7.92
N GLY A 353 20.35 0.15 7.51
CA GLY A 353 21.79 -0.02 7.37
C GLY A 353 22.56 0.75 8.45
N GLU A 354 23.78 1.15 8.13
CA GLU A 354 24.70 1.72 9.13
C GLU A 354 25.10 3.19 8.82
N HIS A 355 24.75 3.71 7.64
CA HIS A 355 25.26 5.00 7.18
C HIS A 355 24.46 6.18 7.75
N SER A 356 25.13 7.30 7.97
CA SER A 356 24.49 8.59 8.23
C SER A 356 24.26 9.36 6.93
N LEU A 357 23.41 10.38 6.97
CA LEU A 357 23.23 11.29 5.83
C LEU A 357 24.56 11.95 5.43
N ASP A 358 25.38 12.33 6.41
CA ASP A 358 26.69 12.95 6.14
C ASP A 358 27.64 12.00 5.42
N ASP A 359 27.64 10.70 5.75
CA ASP A 359 28.42 9.67 5.04
C ASP A 359 27.98 9.57 3.58
N MET A 360 26.68 9.63 3.33
CA MET A 360 26.12 9.54 1.98
C MET A 360 26.43 10.78 1.12
N LEU A 361 26.45 11.96 1.74
CA LEU A 361 26.77 13.21 1.06
C LEU A 361 28.26 13.32 0.76
N ALA A 362 29.11 12.75 1.63
CA ALA A 362 30.57 12.78 1.46
C ALA A 362 30.97 12.19 0.10
N GLY A 363 31.79 12.93 -0.64
CA GLY A 363 32.26 12.50 -1.96
C GLY A 363 31.29 12.76 -3.12
N ILE A 364 30.11 13.30 -2.91
CA ILE A 364 29.23 13.78 -3.97
C ILE A 364 29.67 15.21 -4.35
N GLU A 365 30.32 15.37 -5.50
CA GLU A 365 30.71 16.68 -6.00
C GLU A 365 29.46 17.46 -6.46
N ARG A 366 28.55 16.80 -7.20
CA ARG A 366 27.28 17.34 -7.64
C ARG A 366 26.22 16.24 -7.72
N GLY A 367 25.05 16.47 -7.13
CA GLY A 367 23.95 15.51 -7.10
C GLY A 367 22.66 16.14 -6.61
N VAL A 368 21.66 15.31 -6.35
CA VAL A 368 20.35 15.74 -5.84
C VAL A 368 20.03 15.02 -4.54
N TYR A 369 19.56 15.77 -3.54
CA TYR A 369 18.89 15.21 -2.37
C TYR A 369 17.38 15.25 -2.60
N ALA A 370 16.80 14.10 -2.96
CA ALA A 370 15.36 13.90 -3.10
C ALA A 370 14.74 13.64 -1.74
N LYS A 371 14.51 14.72 -0.96
CA LYS A 371 14.08 14.63 0.44
C LYS A 371 12.67 14.07 0.61
N LYS A 372 11.73 14.45 -0.28
CA LYS A 372 10.36 13.93 -0.28
C LYS A 372 9.99 13.41 -1.68
N MET A 373 9.65 12.16 -1.72
CA MET A 373 9.18 11.53 -2.95
C MET A 373 7.67 11.74 -3.15
N GLY A 374 7.24 11.71 -4.40
CA GLY A 374 5.85 11.63 -4.80
C GLY A 374 5.47 10.23 -5.24
N GLY A 375 4.31 10.10 -5.86
CA GLY A 375 3.90 8.85 -6.50
C GLY A 375 4.65 8.59 -7.79
N GLY A 376 4.56 7.36 -8.27
CA GLY A 376 5.15 6.93 -9.52
C GLY A 376 4.41 5.73 -10.10
N SER A 377 5.02 5.09 -11.08
CA SER A 377 4.50 3.89 -11.71
C SER A 377 5.62 3.03 -12.24
N VAL A 378 5.35 1.73 -12.37
CA VAL A 378 6.27 0.74 -12.94
C VAL A 378 5.59 -0.07 -14.04
N GLN A 379 6.40 -0.49 -15.02
CA GLN A 379 6.06 -1.53 -15.99
C GLN A 379 6.67 -2.86 -15.54
N PRO A 380 5.93 -3.82 -14.98
CA PRO A 380 6.52 -5.05 -14.44
C PRO A 380 7.31 -5.86 -15.45
N GLY A 381 6.90 -5.88 -16.72
CA GLY A 381 7.56 -6.63 -17.78
C GLY A 381 8.97 -6.13 -18.16
N THR A 382 9.21 -4.82 -18.08
CA THR A 382 10.51 -4.18 -18.36
C THR A 382 11.22 -3.73 -17.10
N GLY A 383 10.49 -3.57 -16.00
CA GLY A 383 10.99 -2.98 -14.76
C GLY A 383 11.21 -1.47 -14.83
N GLU A 384 10.83 -0.82 -15.94
CA GLU A 384 10.95 0.63 -16.09
C GLU A 384 10.01 1.36 -15.13
N PHE A 385 10.53 2.38 -14.46
CA PHE A 385 9.75 3.21 -13.55
C PHE A 385 10.05 4.70 -13.71
N ASN A 386 9.10 5.52 -13.28
CA ASN A 386 9.29 6.95 -13.07
C ASN A 386 8.67 7.38 -11.74
N PHE A 387 9.33 8.31 -11.05
CA PHE A 387 8.88 8.88 -9.77
C PHE A 387 8.99 10.38 -9.74
N ALA A 388 7.94 11.03 -9.24
CA ALA A 388 7.99 12.44 -8.93
C ALA A 388 8.80 12.67 -7.64
N VAL A 389 9.66 13.66 -7.65
CA VAL A 389 10.31 14.24 -6.46
C VAL A 389 9.55 15.51 -6.09
N ARG A 390 8.99 15.55 -4.88
CA ARG A 390 8.17 16.69 -4.42
C ARG A 390 8.97 17.77 -3.70
N GLU A 391 10.04 17.37 -2.99
CA GLU A 391 10.95 18.27 -2.31
C GLU A 391 12.37 17.81 -2.60
N ALA A 392 13.17 18.65 -3.22
CA ALA A 392 14.54 18.35 -3.62
C ALA A 392 15.48 19.50 -3.31
N TYR A 393 16.74 19.15 -3.13
CA TYR A 393 17.84 20.10 -2.92
C TYR A 393 19.05 19.71 -3.76
N LEU A 394 19.82 20.69 -4.17
CA LEU A 394 21.11 20.47 -4.82
C LEU A 394 22.15 20.03 -3.79
N ILE A 395 22.93 19.02 -4.15
CA ILE A 395 24.12 18.62 -3.42
C ILE A 395 25.32 19.19 -4.19
N GLU A 396 26.20 19.94 -3.50
CA GLU A 396 27.44 20.48 -4.04
C GLU A 396 28.57 20.27 -3.01
N ASN A 397 29.64 19.61 -3.44
CA ASN A 397 30.82 19.36 -2.61
C ASN A 397 30.48 18.75 -1.23
N GLY A 398 29.62 17.73 -1.22
CA GLY A 398 29.22 17.03 -0.01
C GLY A 398 28.22 17.78 0.89
N LYS A 399 27.58 18.84 0.41
CA LYS A 399 26.65 19.65 1.20
C LYS A 399 25.33 19.86 0.47
N ILE A 400 24.24 19.86 1.22
CA ILE A 400 22.92 20.28 0.76
C ILE A 400 22.93 21.81 0.69
N THR A 401 22.61 22.38 -0.50
CA THR A 401 22.75 23.83 -0.73
C THR A 401 21.42 24.50 -1.04
N LYS A 402 20.87 24.35 -2.24
CA LYS A 402 19.70 25.12 -2.71
C LYS A 402 18.47 24.24 -2.87
N PRO A 403 17.27 24.74 -2.57
CA PRO A 403 16.03 24.05 -2.92
C PRO A 403 15.87 24.02 -4.46
N LEU A 404 15.32 22.93 -4.93
CA LEU A 404 15.08 22.67 -6.35
C LEU A 404 13.57 22.52 -6.61
N LYS A 405 13.14 22.92 -7.80
CA LYS A 405 11.81 22.58 -8.33
C LYS A 405 11.65 21.06 -8.45
N ALA A 406 10.39 20.64 -8.60
CA ALA A 406 10.06 19.25 -8.78
C ALA A 406 10.87 18.60 -9.91
N ALA A 407 11.27 17.35 -9.70
CA ALA A 407 12.01 16.53 -10.64
C ALA A 407 11.35 15.16 -10.80
N THR A 408 11.84 14.40 -11.75
CA THR A 408 11.44 12.99 -11.94
C THR A 408 12.68 12.11 -11.91
N LEU A 409 12.64 11.02 -11.13
CA LEU A 409 13.66 9.96 -11.18
C LEU A 409 13.19 8.87 -12.14
N ILE A 410 14.07 8.44 -13.04
CA ILE A 410 13.77 7.46 -14.08
C ILE A 410 14.86 6.40 -14.08
N SER A 411 14.47 5.13 -14.02
CA SER A 411 15.39 3.99 -14.11
C SER A 411 14.64 2.69 -14.39
N THR A 412 15.32 1.56 -14.20
CA THR A 412 14.71 0.23 -14.13
C THR A 412 14.98 -0.39 -12.76
N GLY A 413 14.07 -1.25 -12.30
CA GLY A 413 14.22 -1.97 -11.03
C GLY A 413 15.59 -2.67 -10.91
N PRO A 414 16.00 -3.51 -11.86
CA PRO A 414 17.31 -4.19 -11.83
C PRO A 414 18.51 -3.24 -11.79
N LYS A 415 18.42 -2.05 -12.42
CA LYS A 415 19.51 -1.07 -12.39
C LYS A 415 19.55 -0.37 -11.02
N VAL A 416 18.46 0.24 -10.59
CA VAL A 416 18.46 1.04 -9.36
C VAL A 416 18.83 0.24 -8.13
N LEU A 417 18.34 -1.00 -7.99
CA LEU A 417 18.65 -1.85 -6.84
C LEU A 417 20.14 -2.16 -6.70
N LYS A 418 20.88 -2.21 -7.81
CA LYS A 418 22.34 -2.42 -7.82
C LYS A 418 23.12 -1.13 -7.55
N GLU A 419 22.50 0.02 -7.82
CA GLU A 419 23.10 1.35 -7.62
C GLU A 419 22.87 1.88 -6.18
N ILE A 420 22.07 1.20 -5.34
CA ILE A 420 21.91 1.55 -3.91
C ILE A 420 23.17 1.13 -3.15
N SER A 421 24.14 2.01 -3.05
CA SER A 421 25.46 1.72 -2.44
C SER A 421 25.50 1.91 -0.94
N MET A 422 24.64 2.79 -0.39
CA MET A 422 24.57 3.07 1.05
C MET A 422 23.13 3.09 1.54
N VAL A 423 22.92 2.50 2.71
CA VAL A 423 21.62 2.42 3.39
C VAL A 423 21.75 3.05 4.77
N GLY A 424 20.86 3.94 5.12
CA GLY A 424 20.85 4.73 6.35
C GLY A 424 20.36 3.95 7.56
N LYS A 425 20.44 4.61 8.74
CA LYS A 425 19.94 4.11 10.02
C LYS A 425 18.70 4.85 10.52
N ASP A 426 18.08 5.64 9.66
CA ASP A 426 16.97 6.54 9.95
C ASP A 426 15.67 6.01 9.35
N MET A 427 15.35 4.74 9.60
CA MET A 427 14.16 4.08 9.09
C MET A 427 12.88 4.88 9.39
N ALA A 428 12.05 5.04 8.38
CA ALA A 428 10.71 5.59 8.53
C ALA A 428 9.74 4.88 7.59
N LEU A 429 8.46 4.87 7.98
CA LEU A 429 7.36 4.30 7.24
C LEU A 429 6.38 5.40 6.80
N ALA A 430 5.65 5.17 5.74
CA ALA A 430 4.65 6.11 5.25
C ALA A 430 3.46 5.37 4.61
N PRO A 431 2.22 5.77 4.94
CA PRO A 431 1.02 5.16 4.40
C PRO A 431 0.81 5.53 2.94
N GLY A 432 0.41 4.56 2.13
CA GLY A 432 0.07 4.71 0.73
C GLY A 432 -1.15 3.90 0.32
N MET A 433 -1.54 4.04 -0.93
CA MET A 433 -2.55 3.21 -1.59
C MET A 433 -1.90 2.58 -2.82
N CYS A 434 -1.97 1.27 -2.92
CA CYS A 434 -1.40 0.51 -4.03
C CYS A 434 -2.50 -0.01 -4.94
N GLY A 435 -2.48 0.37 -6.22
CA GLY A 435 -3.45 -0.04 -7.24
C GLY A 435 -2.96 -1.24 -8.06
N SER A 436 -3.82 -2.23 -8.31
CA SER A 436 -3.54 -3.37 -9.21
C SER A 436 -4.85 -4.01 -9.70
N VAL A 437 -4.77 -5.18 -10.31
CA VAL A 437 -5.94 -5.92 -10.84
C VAL A 437 -6.95 -6.31 -9.77
N SER A 438 -6.55 -6.46 -8.50
CA SER A 438 -7.44 -6.69 -7.36
C SER A 438 -7.95 -5.39 -6.71
N GLY A 439 -7.85 -4.26 -7.40
CA GLY A 439 -8.25 -2.95 -6.93
C GLY A 439 -7.17 -2.25 -6.09
N SER A 440 -7.57 -1.22 -5.35
CA SER A 440 -6.69 -0.40 -4.51
C SER A 440 -6.71 -0.87 -3.06
N VAL A 441 -5.54 -1.15 -2.48
CA VAL A 441 -5.39 -1.63 -1.10
C VAL A 441 -4.50 -0.71 -0.27
N PRO A 442 -4.76 -0.55 1.05
CA PRO A 442 -3.85 0.13 1.95
C PRO A 442 -2.49 -0.56 1.96
N THR A 443 -1.41 0.19 1.82
CA THR A 443 -0.04 -0.34 1.79
C THR A 443 0.90 0.67 2.42
N THR A 444 1.79 0.23 3.29
CA THR A 444 2.85 1.07 3.81
C THR A 444 4.11 0.87 2.98
N VAL A 445 4.74 1.96 2.60
CA VAL A 445 6.08 1.95 2.04
C VAL A 445 7.09 2.42 3.08
N GLY A 446 8.34 1.98 2.99
CA GLY A 446 9.35 2.43 3.92
C GLY A 446 10.77 2.22 3.43
N GLN A 447 11.65 3.04 3.95
CA GLN A 447 13.08 2.92 3.83
C GLN A 447 13.78 3.88 4.78
N PRO A 448 15.03 3.62 5.14
CA PRO A 448 15.94 4.67 5.62
C PRO A 448 16.39 5.55 4.44
N THR A 449 17.11 6.61 4.71
CA THR A 449 17.77 7.38 3.64
C THR A 449 18.71 6.48 2.83
N LEU A 450 18.65 6.58 1.51
CA LEU A 450 19.45 5.77 0.58
C LEU A 450 20.33 6.65 -0.29
N LYS A 451 21.54 6.16 -0.60
CA LYS A 451 22.35 6.73 -1.68
C LYS A 451 22.28 5.82 -2.90
N VAL A 452 21.88 6.39 -4.01
CA VAL A 452 21.88 5.77 -5.34
C VAL A 452 23.02 6.43 -6.13
N ASP A 453 24.01 5.64 -6.55
CA ASP A 453 25.24 6.20 -7.14
C ASP A 453 24.99 6.80 -8.53
N ASN A 454 24.05 6.23 -9.29
CA ASN A 454 23.71 6.74 -10.62
C ASN A 454 22.23 6.50 -10.99
N ILE A 455 21.49 7.57 -11.20
CA ILE A 455 20.10 7.52 -11.66
C ILE A 455 19.80 8.71 -12.58
N LEU A 456 18.94 8.52 -13.57
CA LEU A 456 18.51 9.60 -14.45
C LEU A 456 17.53 10.52 -13.72
N VAL A 457 17.91 11.78 -13.61
CA VAL A 457 17.07 12.86 -13.10
C VAL A 457 16.51 13.63 -14.30
N GLY A 458 15.18 13.68 -14.41
CA GLY A 458 14.49 14.57 -15.33
C GLY A 458 14.19 15.89 -14.62
N GLY A 459 14.78 16.99 -15.09
CA GLY A 459 14.49 18.32 -14.56
C GLY A 459 13.11 18.81 -15.01
N GLY A 460 12.37 19.47 -14.12
CA GLY A 460 11.20 20.28 -14.48
C GLY A 460 11.64 21.70 -14.89
N ASN A 461 11.06 22.20 -15.96
CA ASN A 461 11.20 23.61 -16.38
C ASN A 461 10.41 24.55 -15.48
#